data_cf2b82bc8aefe5c2a3618a21a84b62f4
#
_entry.id   cf2b82bc8aefe5c2a3618a21a84b62f4
#
_cell.length_a   1.000
_cell.length_b   1.000
_cell.length_c   1.000
_cell.angle_alpha   90.00
_cell.angle_beta   90.00
_cell.angle_gamma   90.00
#
_symmetry.space_group_name_H-M   'P 1'
#
loop_
_entity.id
_entity.type
_entity.pdbx_description
1 polymer ?
#
loop_
_entity_poly.entity_id
_entity_poly.type
_entity_poly.pdbx_seq_one_letter_code
_entity_poly.pdbx_strand_id
1 'polypeptide(L)'
;VEEALFLTNFASKVTLIHRRDSLRAEKILQDRLFKHPKIKIMWNKAVKEFKGSSEPIGLEQIILEDTLNKNETSLKVTGAFIAIGHDPATSLFIDKINMDDENYIITKPDSTETNIAGIYAAGDVKDKIYRQAVTAAGMGCMAALEAEKFIAESN
;
A
#
# COMPACT_ATOMS: atom_id res chain seq x y z
N VAL A 1 -9.68 -1.42 -6.15
CA VAL A 1 -10.78 -1.03 -7.08
C VAL A 1 -10.67 0.45 -7.45
N GLU A 2 -10.50 1.32 -6.46
CA GLU A 2 -10.38 2.77 -6.67
C GLU A 2 -9.20 3.12 -7.56
N GLU A 3 -8.03 2.54 -7.30
CA GLU A 3 -6.81 2.71 -8.10
C GLU A 3 -7.04 2.27 -9.55
N ALA A 4 -7.75 1.15 -9.77
CA ALA A 4 -8.04 0.69 -11.11
C ALA A 4 -8.95 1.67 -11.87
N LEU A 5 -9.95 2.23 -11.21
CA LEU A 5 -10.82 3.28 -11.76
C LEU A 5 -10.01 4.56 -12.05
N PHE A 6 -9.17 5.00 -11.12
CA PHE A 6 -8.33 6.18 -11.27
C PHE A 6 -7.35 6.06 -12.44
N LEU A 7 -6.73 4.91 -12.61
CA LEU A 7 -5.77 4.64 -13.70
C LEU A 7 -6.40 4.74 -15.10
N THR A 8 -7.72 4.60 -15.24
CA THR A 8 -8.40 4.77 -16.53
C THR A 8 -8.30 6.18 -17.11
N ASN A 9 -7.96 7.18 -16.28
CA ASN A 9 -7.72 8.54 -16.73
C ASN A 9 -6.41 8.68 -17.53
N PHE A 10 -5.46 7.78 -17.32
CA PHE A 10 -4.11 7.87 -17.89
C PHE A 10 -3.83 6.72 -18.87
N ALA A 11 -4.41 5.55 -18.64
CA ALA A 11 -4.20 4.36 -19.45
C ALA A 11 -5.31 4.14 -20.47
N SER A 12 -4.96 3.61 -21.64
CA SER A 12 -5.92 3.16 -22.64
C SER A 12 -6.63 1.86 -22.24
N LYS A 13 -5.97 1.05 -21.40
CA LYS A 13 -6.49 -0.20 -20.85
C LYS A 13 -5.92 -0.46 -19.48
N VAL A 14 -6.76 -0.87 -18.56
CA VAL A 14 -6.40 -1.30 -17.19
C VAL A 14 -6.79 -2.76 -17.01
N THR A 15 -5.88 -3.59 -16.54
CA THR A 15 -6.18 -4.97 -16.18
C THR A 15 -6.04 -5.13 -14.68
N LEU A 16 -7.15 -5.37 -13.98
CA LEU A 16 -7.17 -5.71 -12.57
C LEU A 16 -6.90 -7.19 -12.40
N ILE A 17 -5.81 -7.54 -11.72
CA ILE A 17 -5.46 -8.91 -11.40
C ILE A 17 -5.88 -9.19 -9.97
N HIS A 18 -6.70 -10.23 -9.75
CA HIS A 18 -7.20 -10.60 -8.43
C HIS A 18 -7.04 -12.09 -8.16
N ARG A 19 -6.48 -12.41 -6.98
CA ARG A 19 -6.18 -13.81 -6.59
C ARG A 19 -7.39 -14.69 -6.26
N ARG A 20 -8.58 -14.10 -6.16
CA ARG A 20 -9.86 -14.77 -5.90
C ARG A 20 -10.83 -14.47 -7.03
N ASP A 21 -12.04 -15.01 -6.94
CA ASP A 21 -13.15 -14.83 -7.89
C ASP A 21 -14.10 -13.69 -7.52
N SER A 22 -13.85 -12.99 -6.42
CA SER A 22 -14.70 -11.93 -5.90
C SER A 22 -13.90 -10.80 -5.24
N LEU A 23 -14.42 -9.57 -5.29
CA LEU A 23 -13.85 -8.37 -4.68
C LEU A 23 -14.47 -8.15 -3.29
N ARG A 24 -13.70 -7.51 -2.40
CA ARG A 24 -14.17 -7.06 -1.07
C ARG A 24 -14.64 -5.62 -1.05
N ALA A 25 -14.44 -4.88 -2.14
CA ALA A 25 -14.82 -3.49 -2.25
C ALA A 25 -16.35 -3.28 -2.11
N GLU A 26 -16.77 -2.07 -1.83
CA GLU A 26 -18.18 -1.69 -1.79
C GLU A 26 -18.87 -1.95 -3.14
N LYS A 27 -20.13 -2.36 -3.07
CA LYS A 27 -20.91 -2.77 -4.25
C LYS A 27 -20.98 -1.67 -5.33
N ILE A 28 -21.12 -0.42 -4.93
CA ILE A 28 -21.16 0.70 -5.86
C ILE A 28 -19.86 0.88 -6.64
N LEU A 29 -18.71 0.62 -6.01
CA LEU A 29 -17.41 0.67 -6.67
C LEU A 29 -17.21 -0.53 -7.60
N GLN A 30 -17.68 -1.71 -7.21
CA GLN A 30 -17.67 -2.89 -8.07
C GLN A 30 -18.53 -2.67 -9.31
N ASP A 31 -19.74 -2.10 -9.19
CA ASP A 31 -20.62 -1.82 -10.31
C ASP A 31 -19.99 -0.84 -11.31
N ARG A 32 -19.29 0.19 -10.81
CA ARG A 32 -18.53 1.13 -11.66
C ARG A 32 -17.39 0.41 -12.39
N LEU A 33 -16.64 -0.42 -11.68
CA LEU A 33 -15.52 -1.18 -12.24
C LEU A 33 -16.00 -2.11 -13.36
N PHE A 34 -17.05 -2.90 -13.14
CA PHE A 34 -17.57 -3.86 -14.10
C PHE A 34 -18.15 -3.21 -15.37
N LYS A 35 -18.68 -2.01 -15.24
CA LYS A 35 -19.24 -1.25 -16.38
C LYS A 35 -18.20 -0.45 -17.15
N HIS A 36 -16.96 -0.35 -16.62
CA HIS A 36 -15.98 0.54 -17.22
C HIS A 36 -15.32 -0.07 -18.47
N PRO A 37 -15.41 0.59 -19.65
CA PRO A 37 -14.98 0.00 -20.94
C PRO A 37 -13.48 -0.26 -21.05
N LYS A 38 -12.65 0.47 -20.29
CA LYS A 38 -11.19 0.30 -20.29
C LYS A 38 -10.70 -0.76 -19.30
N ILE A 39 -11.57 -1.29 -18.43
CA ILE A 39 -11.15 -2.21 -17.36
C ILE A 39 -11.46 -3.65 -17.73
N LYS A 40 -10.46 -4.51 -17.63
CA LYS A 40 -10.60 -5.97 -17.70
C LYS A 40 -10.17 -6.57 -16.37
N ILE A 41 -10.92 -7.55 -15.86
CA ILE A 41 -10.57 -8.27 -14.64
C ILE A 41 -10.04 -9.66 -15.01
N MET A 42 -8.97 -10.07 -14.36
CA MET A 42 -8.43 -11.42 -14.41
C MET A 42 -8.53 -12.03 -13.01
N TRP A 43 -9.51 -12.89 -12.84
CA TRP A 43 -9.78 -13.61 -11.61
C TRP A 43 -8.85 -14.81 -11.43
N ASN A 44 -8.70 -15.22 -10.16
CA ASN A 44 -7.90 -16.38 -9.78
C ASN A 44 -6.47 -16.31 -10.34
N LYS A 45 -5.89 -15.12 -10.39
CA LYS A 45 -4.54 -14.90 -10.85
C LYS A 45 -3.70 -14.22 -9.78
N ALA A 46 -2.50 -14.71 -9.58
CA ALA A 46 -1.45 -14.10 -8.77
C ALA A 46 -0.29 -13.69 -9.68
N VAL A 47 0.38 -12.60 -9.33
CA VAL A 47 1.61 -12.20 -10.02
C VAL A 47 2.74 -13.10 -9.54
N LYS A 48 3.43 -13.73 -10.49
CA LYS A 48 4.59 -14.57 -10.23
C LYS A 48 5.89 -13.82 -10.49
N GLU A 49 5.96 -13.07 -11.59
CA GLU A 49 7.18 -12.41 -12.03
C GLU A 49 6.87 -11.16 -12.86
N PHE A 50 7.68 -10.12 -12.70
CA PHE A 50 7.72 -8.95 -13.57
C PHE A 50 8.90 -9.09 -14.52
N LYS A 51 8.67 -8.92 -15.83
CA LYS A 51 9.72 -8.95 -16.87
C LYS A 51 9.77 -7.63 -17.59
N GLY A 52 10.96 -7.12 -17.75
CA GLY A 52 11.21 -5.87 -18.45
C GLY A 52 12.52 -5.87 -19.21
N SER A 53 12.77 -4.77 -19.91
CA SER A 53 14.02 -4.48 -20.59
C SER A 53 14.89 -3.55 -19.77
N SER A 54 16.21 -3.71 -19.92
CA SER A 54 17.20 -2.76 -19.37
C SER A 54 17.49 -1.60 -20.33
N GLU A 55 17.20 -1.77 -21.64
CA GLU A 55 17.45 -0.77 -22.69
C GLU A 55 16.34 -0.77 -23.75
N PRO A 56 15.42 0.22 -23.71
CA PRO A 56 15.18 1.18 -22.63
C PRO A 56 14.64 0.49 -21.39
N ILE A 57 14.93 1.05 -20.21
CA ILE A 57 14.38 0.54 -18.95
C ILE A 57 12.86 0.62 -18.98
N GLY A 58 12.19 -0.51 -18.78
CA GLY A 58 10.73 -0.53 -18.77
C GLY A 58 10.14 -1.91 -18.49
N LEU A 59 8.92 -1.92 -17.98
CA LEU A 59 8.13 -3.13 -17.81
C LEU A 59 7.51 -3.54 -19.14
N GLU A 60 7.69 -4.79 -19.55
CA GLU A 60 7.15 -5.33 -20.80
C GLU A 60 6.02 -6.33 -20.59
N GLN A 61 6.13 -7.14 -19.55
CA GLN A 61 5.14 -8.17 -19.27
C GLN A 61 5.16 -8.63 -17.81
N ILE A 62 4.04 -9.21 -17.41
CA ILE A 62 3.87 -9.86 -16.11
C ILE A 62 3.53 -11.32 -16.34
N ILE A 63 4.20 -12.23 -15.64
CA ILE A 63 3.83 -13.63 -15.59
C ILE A 63 2.84 -13.82 -14.45
N LEU A 64 1.68 -14.34 -14.78
CA LEU A 64 0.59 -14.64 -13.87
C LEU A 64 0.48 -16.14 -13.67
N GLU A 65 0.33 -16.57 -12.44
CA GLU A 65 -0.01 -17.93 -12.08
C GLU A 65 -1.51 -18.02 -11.75
N ASP A 66 -2.19 -19.01 -12.28
CA ASP A 66 -3.55 -19.34 -11.89
C ASP A 66 -3.55 -19.95 -10.50
N THR A 67 -4.35 -19.40 -9.59
CA THR A 67 -4.37 -19.84 -8.18
C THR A 67 -5.03 -21.21 -7.99
N LEU A 68 -5.82 -21.68 -8.97
CA LEU A 68 -6.56 -22.96 -8.90
C LEU A 68 -5.76 -24.12 -9.53
N ASN A 69 -5.19 -23.92 -10.71
CA ASN A 69 -4.57 -24.98 -11.48
C ASN A 69 -3.07 -24.80 -11.73
N LYS A 70 -2.47 -23.71 -11.22
CA LYS A 70 -1.05 -23.38 -11.34
C LYS A 70 -0.54 -23.09 -12.75
N ASN A 71 -1.42 -22.99 -13.73
CA ASN A 71 -1.03 -22.65 -15.09
C ASN A 71 -0.54 -21.20 -15.19
N GLU A 72 0.52 -21.00 -15.97
CA GLU A 72 1.10 -19.69 -16.20
C GLU A 72 0.53 -19.01 -17.44
N THR A 73 0.39 -17.70 -17.37
CA THR A 73 -0.07 -16.85 -18.48
C THR A 73 0.76 -15.57 -18.48
N SER A 74 1.24 -15.17 -19.67
CA SER A 74 1.93 -13.89 -19.83
C SER A 74 0.94 -12.79 -20.22
N LEU A 75 1.09 -11.63 -19.60
CA LEU A 75 0.32 -10.41 -19.87
C LEU A 75 1.28 -9.29 -20.26
N LYS A 76 1.20 -8.79 -21.49
CA LYS A 76 1.95 -7.61 -21.92
C LYS A 76 1.39 -6.34 -21.28
N VAL A 77 2.25 -5.57 -20.65
CA VAL A 77 1.92 -4.32 -19.95
C VAL A 77 3.09 -3.36 -20.01
N THR A 78 2.82 -2.06 -19.89
CA THR A 78 3.83 -1.00 -19.85
C THR A 78 4.02 -0.41 -18.45
N GLY A 79 3.19 -0.80 -17.50
CA GLY A 79 3.26 -0.37 -16.11
C GLY A 79 2.41 -1.26 -15.20
N ALA A 80 2.74 -1.30 -13.92
CA ALA A 80 2.01 -2.05 -12.91
C ALA A 80 1.92 -1.25 -11.61
N PHE A 81 0.74 -1.28 -10.99
CA PHE A 81 0.50 -0.76 -9.65
C PHE A 81 0.20 -1.92 -8.71
N ILE A 82 0.88 -1.96 -7.58
CA ILE A 82 0.69 -2.97 -6.56
C ILE A 82 -0.26 -2.38 -5.52
N ALA A 83 -1.50 -2.87 -5.50
CA ALA A 83 -2.59 -2.39 -4.63
C ALA A 83 -3.15 -3.57 -3.81
N ILE A 84 -2.29 -4.25 -3.05
CA ILE A 84 -2.63 -5.45 -2.28
C ILE A 84 -2.91 -5.19 -0.80
N GLY A 85 -2.91 -3.91 -0.39
CA GLY A 85 -3.00 -3.44 0.98
C GLY A 85 -1.66 -2.96 1.50
N HIS A 86 -1.67 -2.52 2.75
CA HIS A 86 -0.49 -2.03 3.45
C HIS A 86 -0.27 -2.91 4.68
N ASP A 87 0.99 -3.15 4.98
CA ASP A 87 1.46 -3.82 6.17
C ASP A 87 2.58 -2.96 6.75
N PRO A 88 2.39 -2.33 7.93
CA PRO A 88 3.40 -1.43 8.48
C PRO A 88 4.66 -2.21 8.85
N ALA A 89 5.83 -1.64 8.56
CA ALA A 89 7.13 -2.27 8.85
C ALA A 89 7.48 -2.17 10.35
N THR A 90 6.63 -2.70 11.22
CA THR A 90 6.69 -2.57 12.67
C THR A 90 7.05 -3.87 13.40
N SER A 91 7.36 -4.93 12.66
CA SER A 91 7.64 -6.26 13.23
C SER A 91 8.74 -6.29 14.29
N LEU A 92 9.73 -5.39 14.21
CA LEU A 92 10.82 -5.26 15.20
C LEU A 92 10.35 -4.73 16.56
N PHE A 93 9.17 -4.11 16.62
CA PHE A 93 8.64 -3.43 17.79
C PHE A 93 7.47 -4.18 18.44
N ILE A 94 7.08 -5.34 17.92
CA ILE A 94 6.05 -6.20 18.50
C ILE A 94 6.43 -6.51 19.96
N ASP A 95 5.44 -6.45 20.85
CA ASP A 95 5.58 -6.62 22.30
C ASP A 95 6.49 -5.59 23.03
N LYS A 96 6.97 -4.58 22.31
CA LYS A 96 7.82 -3.51 22.88
C LYS A 96 7.09 -2.17 22.94
N ILE A 97 6.36 -1.83 21.87
CA ILE A 97 5.61 -0.58 21.75
C ILE A 97 4.14 -0.93 21.54
N ASN A 98 3.23 -0.12 22.09
CA ASN A 98 1.80 -0.34 21.91
C ASN A 98 1.41 -0.19 20.43
N MET A 99 0.69 -1.18 19.92
CA MET A 99 0.19 -1.24 18.55
C MET A 99 -1.31 -1.57 18.54
N ASP A 100 -1.96 -1.20 17.45
CA ASP A 100 -3.34 -1.62 17.20
C ASP A 100 -3.40 -3.04 16.59
N ASP A 101 -4.62 -3.54 16.35
CA ASP A 101 -4.86 -4.89 15.81
C ASP A 101 -4.30 -5.09 14.39
N GLU A 102 -3.92 -4.01 13.70
CA GLU A 102 -3.31 -4.02 12.37
C GLU A 102 -1.80 -3.73 12.42
N ASN A 103 -1.19 -3.77 13.61
CA ASN A 103 0.22 -3.52 13.89
C ASN A 103 0.70 -2.08 13.62
N TYR A 104 -0.20 -1.08 13.57
CA TYR A 104 0.22 0.32 13.54
C TYR A 104 0.56 0.80 14.95
N ILE A 105 1.64 1.58 15.08
CA ILE A 105 2.07 2.12 16.36
C ILE A 105 1.05 3.15 16.87
N ILE A 106 0.60 2.95 18.11
CA ILE A 106 -0.29 3.88 18.81
C ILE A 106 0.54 4.99 19.45
N THR A 107 0.14 6.24 19.17
CA THR A 107 0.73 7.42 19.80
C THR A 107 -0.30 8.16 20.64
N LYS A 108 0.14 9.10 21.46
CA LYS A 108 -0.77 10.03 22.13
C LYS A 108 -1.58 10.85 21.11
N PRO A 109 -2.80 11.28 21.44
CA PRO A 109 -3.55 12.20 20.59
C PRO A 109 -2.73 13.45 20.25
N ASP A 110 -2.81 13.90 19.00
CA ASP A 110 -2.13 15.10 18.48
C ASP A 110 -0.61 15.14 18.70
N SER A 111 0.03 13.97 18.87
CA SER A 111 1.44 13.82 19.14
C SER A 111 2.03 12.62 18.41
N THR A 112 3.35 12.56 18.34
CA THR A 112 4.10 11.39 17.85
C THR A 112 4.67 10.53 18.97
N GLU A 113 4.45 10.92 20.24
CA GLU A 113 4.91 10.18 21.42
C GLU A 113 4.25 8.80 21.52
N THR A 114 5.06 7.76 21.72
CA THR A 114 4.59 6.40 22.02
C THR A 114 4.34 6.21 23.51
N ASN A 115 4.03 4.99 23.92
CA ASN A 115 3.98 4.60 25.36
C ASN A 115 5.35 4.55 26.01
N ILE A 116 6.44 4.68 25.28
CA ILE A 116 7.82 4.66 25.80
C ILE A 116 8.42 6.07 25.67
N ALA A 117 8.83 6.66 26.78
CA ALA A 117 9.44 7.98 26.80
C ALA A 117 10.69 8.03 25.90
N GLY A 118 10.81 9.08 25.11
CA GLY A 118 11.92 9.27 24.17
C GLY A 118 11.80 8.47 22.85
N ILE A 119 10.69 7.73 22.64
CA ILE A 119 10.42 7.04 21.40
C ILE A 119 9.17 7.64 20.74
N TYR A 120 9.33 8.02 19.49
CA TYR A 120 8.33 8.70 18.67
C TYR A 120 8.02 7.89 17.42
N ALA A 121 6.79 7.94 16.92
CA ALA A 121 6.38 7.29 15.69
C ALA A 121 5.74 8.29 14.72
N ALA A 122 6.18 8.28 13.47
CA ALA A 122 5.72 9.19 12.42
C ALA A 122 5.58 8.48 11.08
N GLY A 123 4.71 8.99 10.22
CA GLY A 123 4.48 8.44 8.88
C GLY A 123 3.70 7.13 8.87
N ASP A 124 3.95 6.32 7.85
CA ASP A 124 3.14 5.14 7.51
C ASP A 124 3.09 4.05 8.61
N VAL A 125 4.04 4.04 9.54
CA VAL A 125 4.02 3.11 10.68
C VAL A 125 2.95 3.44 11.72
N LYS A 126 2.38 4.66 11.66
CA LYS A 126 1.33 5.19 12.51
C LYS A 126 0.08 5.61 11.72
N ASP A 127 0.28 6.21 10.53
CA ASP A 127 -0.81 6.72 9.69
C ASP A 127 -1.42 5.63 8.82
N LYS A 128 -2.46 4.98 9.33
CA LYS A 128 -3.21 3.97 8.56
C LYS A 128 -4.31 4.55 7.66
N ILE A 129 -4.53 5.87 7.70
CA ILE A 129 -5.63 6.53 6.98
C ILE A 129 -5.15 7.16 5.69
N TYR A 130 -4.22 8.10 5.77
CA TYR A 130 -3.80 8.92 4.62
C TYR A 130 -2.62 8.32 3.87
N ARG A 131 -1.55 7.96 4.58
CA ARG A 131 -0.33 7.36 3.99
C ARG A 131 0.20 8.16 2.82
N GLN A 132 0.33 9.47 3.03
CA GLN A 132 0.82 10.41 2.04
C GLN A 132 2.18 10.97 2.45
N ALA A 133 3.03 11.28 1.45
CA ALA A 133 4.35 11.86 1.70
C ALA A 133 4.27 13.15 2.53
N VAL A 134 3.28 14.00 2.26
CA VAL A 134 3.10 15.27 2.98
C VAL A 134 2.68 15.07 4.44
N THR A 135 1.80 14.09 4.74
CA THR A 135 1.42 13.77 6.12
C THR A 135 2.59 13.15 6.87
N ALA A 136 3.34 12.26 6.22
CA ALA A 136 4.55 11.67 6.80
C ALA A 136 5.61 12.73 7.13
N ALA A 137 5.85 13.69 6.22
CA ALA A 137 6.78 14.79 6.45
C ALA A 137 6.33 15.69 7.63
N GLY A 138 5.02 16.01 7.71
CA GLY A 138 4.46 16.78 8.82
C GLY A 138 4.62 16.08 10.17
N MET A 139 4.30 14.78 10.23
CA MET A 139 4.51 13.96 11.43
C MET A 139 6.00 13.85 11.79
N GLY A 140 6.89 13.73 10.80
CA GLY A 140 8.34 13.72 11.01
C GLY A 140 8.86 15.01 11.64
N CYS A 141 8.33 16.17 11.20
CA CYS A 141 8.62 17.46 11.81
C CYS A 141 8.16 17.49 13.29
N MET A 142 6.93 17.04 13.56
CA MET A 142 6.42 16.94 14.93
C MET A 142 7.32 16.07 15.80
N ALA A 143 7.69 14.88 15.34
CA ALA A 143 8.55 13.96 16.06
C ALA A 143 9.92 14.56 16.39
N ALA A 144 10.52 15.31 15.46
CA ALA A 144 11.78 15.99 15.67
C ALA A 144 11.70 17.06 16.76
N LEU A 145 10.65 17.90 16.74
CA LEU A 145 10.43 18.94 17.77
C LEU A 145 10.15 18.35 19.14
N GLU A 146 9.34 17.27 19.22
CA GLU A 146 9.06 16.57 20.47
C GLU A 146 10.33 15.90 21.03
N ALA A 147 11.17 15.32 20.16
CA ALA A 147 12.44 14.74 20.58
C ALA A 147 13.43 15.80 21.10
N GLU A 148 13.53 16.95 20.43
CA GLU A 148 14.35 18.09 20.87
C GLU A 148 13.93 18.56 22.28
N LYS A 149 12.61 18.72 22.48
CA LYS A 149 12.06 19.12 23.79
C LYS A 149 12.40 18.07 24.86
N PHE A 150 12.19 16.80 24.58
CA PHE A 150 12.49 15.70 25.51
C PHE A 150 13.97 15.70 25.95
N ILE A 151 14.89 15.91 25.00
CA ILE A 151 16.33 15.98 25.30
C ILE A 151 16.65 17.17 26.17
N ALA A 152 16.04 18.35 25.90
CA ALA A 152 16.25 19.57 26.68
C ALA A 152 15.74 19.43 28.11
N GLU A 153 14.65 18.72 28.33
CA GLU A 153 14.05 18.47 29.66
C GLU A 153 14.76 17.36 30.46
N SER A 154 15.55 16.51 29.76
CA SER A 154 16.26 15.36 30.37
C SER A 154 17.68 15.69 30.79
N ASN A 155 18.20 16.88 30.45
CA ASN A 155 19.51 17.41 30.85
C ASN A 155 19.35 18.42 32.02
#